data_ba50ae2e5c424249a67467ab75c5002c
#
_entry.id   ba50ae2e5c424249a67467ab75c5002c
#
_cell.length_a   1.000
_cell.length_b   1.000
_cell.length_c   1.000
_cell.angle_alpha   90.00
_cell.angle_beta   90.00
_cell.angle_gamma   90.00
#
_symmetry.space_group_name_H-M   'P 1'
#
loop_
_entity.id
_entity.type
_entity.pdbx_description
1 polymer ?
#
loop_
_entity_poly.entity_id
_entity_poly.type
_entity_poly.pdbx_seq_one_letter_code
_entity_poly.pdbx_strand_id
1 'polypeptide(L)'
;MTIRIAQVKVYPVKGELEENHQALMDVLEEIAPHQLDVVITPEGFLDGYVSTEEWVTRDNILEYAIDPETSPYTQSVASWAGRNGAWVVLGCTRRAPEGAYNTALIYDRAGTLVGWYDKTHVQTHDHKYVPGEALPVFDSDFSTFGVMICADRRWPETVRTLALKGARVIFSPTYGMHDERNLHVMQTRSYESEVFIAFTHPGQALITGPRGEVVCDEEREDVRSVITEVDLGEVDRVRTGPSAHLRDRRADLYEG
;
A
#
# COMPACT_ATOMS: atom_id res chain seq x y z
N MET A 1 19.27 2.09 8.32
CA MET A 1 19.13 1.13 7.20
C MET A 1 18.35 1.82 6.10
N THR A 2 18.94 1.92 4.92
CA THR A 2 18.29 2.53 3.75
C THR A 2 17.64 1.44 2.91
N ILE A 3 16.42 1.70 2.43
CA ILE A 3 15.67 0.82 1.53
C ILE A 3 15.29 1.55 0.25
N ARG A 4 15.15 0.80 -0.85
CA ARG A 4 14.66 1.29 -2.15
C ARG A 4 13.22 0.87 -2.36
N ILE A 5 12.34 1.86 -2.39
CA ILE A 5 10.91 1.70 -2.61
C ILE A 5 10.59 2.06 -4.05
N ALA A 6 9.99 1.15 -4.80
CA ALA A 6 9.44 1.43 -6.12
C ALA A 6 7.91 1.57 -6.04
N GLN A 7 7.39 2.68 -6.52
CA GLN A 7 5.96 2.98 -6.60
C GLN A 7 5.52 2.94 -8.07
N VAL A 8 4.58 2.06 -8.40
CA VAL A 8 4.01 1.93 -9.75
C VAL A 8 3.02 3.06 -10.00
N LYS A 9 3.19 3.80 -11.10
CA LYS A 9 2.35 4.94 -11.51
C LYS A 9 1.69 4.66 -12.86
N VAL A 10 0.84 3.65 -12.92
CA VAL A 10 0.09 3.30 -14.12
C VAL A 10 -1.39 3.30 -13.79
N TYR A 11 -2.20 3.95 -14.63
CA TYR A 11 -3.65 3.86 -14.54
C TYR A 11 -4.11 2.53 -15.10
N PRO A 12 -4.67 1.64 -14.27
CA PRO A 12 -5.19 0.37 -14.75
C PRO A 12 -6.53 0.57 -15.49
N VAL A 13 -6.81 -0.31 -16.44
CA VAL A 13 -8.06 -0.33 -17.19
C VAL A 13 -9.14 -1.05 -16.40
N LYS A 14 -10.33 -0.47 -16.34
CA LYS A 14 -11.46 -0.99 -15.56
C LYS A 14 -11.93 -2.37 -16.04
N GLY A 15 -11.82 -3.35 -15.14
CA GLY A 15 -12.26 -4.73 -15.39
C GLY A 15 -11.34 -5.60 -16.26
N GLU A 16 -10.23 -5.05 -16.77
CA GLU A 16 -9.35 -5.73 -17.71
C GLU A 16 -8.12 -6.35 -17.02
N LEU A 17 -8.34 -7.47 -16.29
CA LEU A 17 -7.30 -8.10 -15.45
C LEU A 17 -6.05 -8.47 -16.24
N GLU A 18 -6.20 -9.05 -17.44
CA GLU A 18 -5.08 -9.47 -18.28
C GLU A 18 -4.24 -8.28 -18.74
N GLU A 19 -4.90 -7.20 -19.21
CA GLU A 19 -4.23 -5.98 -19.67
C GLU A 19 -3.49 -5.31 -18.52
N ASN A 20 -4.13 -5.20 -17.36
CA ASN A 20 -3.53 -4.61 -16.15
C ASN A 20 -2.35 -5.44 -15.66
N HIS A 21 -2.48 -6.76 -15.67
CA HIS A 21 -1.38 -7.65 -15.33
C HIS A 21 -0.20 -7.48 -16.28
N GLN A 22 -0.43 -7.45 -17.60
CA GLN A 22 0.64 -7.24 -18.57
C GLN A 22 1.32 -5.89 -18.36
N ALA A 23 0.54 -4.82 -18.14
CA ALA A 23 1.08 -3.50 -17.85
C ALA A 23 1.94 -3.47 -16.57
N LEU A 24 1.54 -4.23 -15.54
CA LEU A 24 2.33 -4.41 -14.33
C LEU A 24 3.64 -5.14 -14.63
N MET A 25 3.58 -6.26 -15.33
CA MET A 25 4.78 -7.06 -15.63
C MET A 25 5.79 -6.26 -16.48
N ASP A 26 5.32 -5.44 -17.42
CA ASP A 26 6.19 -4.55 -18.20
C ASP A 26 6.94 -3.56 -17.28
N VAL A 27 6.24 -2.95 -16.32
CA VAL A 27 6.87 -2.04 -15.33
C VAL A 27 7.85 -2.81 -14.43
N LEU A 28 7.46 -3.98 -13.96
CA LEU A 28 8.30 -4.81 -13.10
C LEU A 28 9.62 -5.19 -13.78
N GLU A 29 9.58 -5.59 -15.05
CA GLU A 29 10.80 -5.92 -15.82
C GLU A 29 11.64 -4.64 -16.09
N GLU A 30 11.03 -3.49 -16.31
CA GLU A 30 11.73 -2.20 -16.48
C GLU A 30 12.52 -1.82 -15.22
N ILE A 31 11.92 -2.01 -14.02
CA ILE A 31 12.55 -1.63 -12.75
C ILE A 31 13.45 -2.71 -12.13
N ALA A 32 13.42 -3.94 -12.62
CA ALA A 32 14.18 -5.06 -12.08
C ALA A 32 15.70 -4.78 -11.90
N PRO A 33 16.40 -4.03 -12.79
CA PRO A 33 17.83 -3.76 -12.63
C PRO A 33 18.20 -2.92 -11.42
N HIS A 34 17.23 -2.30 -10.73
CA HIS A 34 17.51 -1.30 -9.67
C HIS A 34 17.69 -1.89 -8.27
N GLN A 35 17.67 -3.21 -8.11
CA GLN A 35 17.87 -3.88 -6.80
C GLN A 35 16.94 -3.32 -5.71
N LEU A 36 15.64 -3.51 -5.90
CA LEU A 36 14.60 -2.96 -5.06
C LEU A 36 14.42 -3.75 -3.76
N ASP A 37 14.04 -3.08 -2.70
CA ASP A 37 13.60 -3.73 -1.47
C ASP A 37 12.11 -4.05 -1.51
N VAL A 38 11.29 -3.11 -2.04
CA VAL A 38 9.85 -3.30 -2.14
C VAL A 38 9.27 -2.56 -3.34
N VAL A 39 8.28 -3.18 -3.98
CA VAL A 39 7.45 -2.60 -5.03
C VAL A 39 6.01 -2.48 -4.55
N ILE A 40 5.36 -1.34 -4.82
CA ILE A 40 3.99 -1.07 -4.41
C ILE A 40 3.18 -0.68 -5.63
N THR A 41 2.03 -1.33 -5.84
CA THR A 41 1.06 -0.93 -6.86
C THR A 41 -0.02 -0.02 -6.27
N PRO A 42 -0.77 0.72 -7.09
CA PRO A 42 -2.00 1.37 -6.66
C PRO A 42 -3.06 0.40 -6.12
N GLU A 43 -4.09 0.96 -5.47
CA GLU A 43 -5.29 0.26 -5.02
C GLU A 43 -6.02 -0.39 -6.19
N GLY A 44 -6.48 -1.66 -6.01
CA GLY A 44 -7.26 -2.38 -7.00
C GLY A 44 -6.58 -2.47 -8.37
N PHE A 45 -5.25 -2.56 -8.41
CA PHE A 45 -4.50 -2.47 -9.66
C PHE A 45 -4.91 -3.53 -10.66
N LEU A 46 -5.04 -4.80 -10.24
CA LEU A 46 -5.35 -5.89 -11.17
C LEU A 46 -6.73 -5.77 -11.82
N ASP A 47 -7.73 -5.37 -11.07
CA ASP A 47 -9.10 -5.21 -11.57
C ASP A 47 -9.42 -3.79 -12.05
N GLY A 48 -8.46 -2.86 -11.96
CA GLY A 48 -8.65 -1.47 -12.32
C GLY A 48 -9.46 -0.67 -11.30
N TYR A 49 -9.56 -1.15 -10.06
CA TYR A 49 -10.44 -0.60 -9.01
C TYR A 49 -11.88 -0.47 -9.53
N VAL A 50 -12.36 -1.57 -10.05
CA VAL A 50 -13.63 -1.69 -10.80
C VAL A 50 -14.86 -1.31 -9.97
N SER A 51 -14.76 -1.33 -8.65
CA SER A 51 -15.87 -0.94 -7.76
C SER A 51 -16.37 0.49 -7.96
N THR A 52 -15.57 1.36 -8.59
CA THR A 52 -15.99 2.72 -8.94
C THR A 52 -17.04 2.76 -10.05
N GLU A 53 -17.16 1.69 -10.84
CA GLU A 53 -18.02 1.65 -12.00
C GLU A 53 -19.50 1.38 -11.62
N GLU A 54 -20.43 2.09 -12.25
CA GLU A 54 -21.87 1.97 -11.97
C GLU A 54 -22.43 0.58 -12.35
N TRP A 55 -21.84 -0.08 -13.35
CA TRP A 55 -22.26 -1.41 -13.80
C TRP A 55 -21.77 -2.54 -12.89
N VAL A 56 -20.85 -2.24 -11.96
CA VAL A 56 -20.42 -3.20 -10.93
C VAL A 56 -21.34 -3.12 -9.73
N THR A 57 -21.76 -4.26 -9.25
CA THR A 57 -22.63 -4.42 -8.10
C THR A 57 -22.00 -5.39 -7.10
N ARG A 58 -22.59 -5.53 -5.92
CA ARG A 58 -22.13 -6.53 -4.95
C ARG A 58 -22.27 -7.97 -5.48
N ASP A 59 -23.22 -8.20 -6.38
CA ASP A 59 -23.46 -9.53 -6.92
C ASP A 59 -22.47 -9.95 -8.00
N ASN A 60 -22.00 -8.99 -8.84
CA ASN A 60 -21.10 -9.30 -9.95
C ASN A 60 -19.63 -8.94 -9.70
N ILE A 61 -19.29 -8.25 -8.61
CA ILE A 61 -17.89 -7.86 -8.31
C ILE A 61 -16.96 -9.07 -8.21
N LEU A 62 -17.49 -10.24 -7.88
CA LEU A 62 -16.73 -11.49 -7.84
C LEU A 62 -16.21 -11.94 -9.22
N GLU A 63 -16.75 -11.42 -10.32
CA GLU A 63 -16.24 -11.71 -11.67
C GLU A 63 -14.83 -11.12 -11.88
N TYR A 64 -14.48 -10.05 -11.13
CA TYR A 64 -13.21 -9.36 -11.17
C TYR A 64 -12.27 -9.74 -10.02
N ALA A 65 -12.75 -10.62 -9.13
CA ALA A 65 -12.01 -11.03 -7.95
C ALA A 65 -11.12 -12.25 -8.25
N ILE A 66 -9.91 -12.21 -7.77
CA ILE A 66 -8.94 -13.28 -7.89
C ILE A 66 -8.84 -14.11 -6.60
N ASP A 67 -8.46 -15.36 -6.74
CA ASP A 67 -7.97 -16.19 -5.65
C ASP A 67 -6.45 -15.99 -5.56
N PRO A 68 -5.91 -15.54 -4.43
CA PRO A 68 -4.49 -15.21 -4.32
C PRO A 68 -3.53 -16.37 -4.52
N GLU A 69 -3.97 -17.61 -4.24
CA GLU A 69 -3.13 -18.80 -4.28
C GLU A 69 -3.12 -19.44 -5.67
N THR A 70 -4.22 -19.33 -6.41
CA THR A 70 -4.40 -20.07 -7.66
C THR A 70 -4.42 -19.19 -8.92
N SER A 71 -4.54 -17.88 -8.79
CA SER A 71 -4.57 -16.97 -9.92
C SER A 71 -3.23 -16.94 -10.68
N PRO A 72 -3.22 -17.08 -12.01
CA PRO A 72 -2.00 -16.97 -12.81
C PRO A 72 -1.34 -15.59 -12.70
N TYR A 73 -2.13 -14.55 -12.47
CA TYR A 73 -1.63 -13.16 -12.30
C TYR A 73 -0.78 -13.03 -11.04
N THR A 74 -1.25 -13.57 -9.92
CA THR A 74 -0.52 -13.53 -8.65
C THR A 74 0.70 -14.43 -8.68
N GLN A 75 0.62 -15.60 -9.34
CA GLN A 75 1.75 -16.53 -9.48
C GLN A 75 2.91 -15.91 -10.29
N SER A 76 2.61 -15.13 -11.34
CA SER A 76 3.66 -14.43 -12.10
C SER A 76 4.31 -13.31 -11.31
N VAL A 77 3.54 -12.54 -10.54
CA VAL A 77 4.07 -11.52 -9.62
C VAL A 77 4.93 -12.15 -8.53
N ALA A 78 4.48 -13.25 -7.92
CA ALA A 78 5.24 -14.03 -6.95
C ALA A 78 6.57 -14.54 -7.53
N SER A 79 6.52 -15.08 -8.75
CA SER A 79 7.72 -15.52 -9.46
C SER A 79 8.70 -14.38 -9.73
N TRP A 80 8.18 -13.20 -10.11
CA TRP A 80 9.02 -12.00 -10.31
C TRP A 80 9.67 -11.57 -8.99
N ALA A 81 8.91 -11.50 -7.89
CA ALA A 81 9.40 -11.17 -6.56
C ALA A 81 10.55 -12.09 -6.16
N GLY A 82 10.38 -13.41 -6.33
CA GLY A 82 11.40 -14.42 -6.04
C GLY A 82 12.66 -14.29 -6.90
N ARG A 83 12.52 -14.05 -8.21
CA ARG A 83 13.68 -13.86 -9.11
C ARG A 83 14.49 -12.60 -8.82
N ASN A 84 13.82 -11.52 -8.39
CA ASN A 84 14.45 -10.22 -8.16
C ASN A 84 14.77 -9.95 -6.69
N GLY A 85 14.37 -10.83 -5.78
CA GLY A 85 14.61 -10.67 -4.35
C GLY A 85 13.96 -9.42 -3.77
N ALA A 86 12.78 -9.04 -4.25
CA ALA A 86 12.06 -7.84 -3.83
C ALA A 86 10.71 -8.20 -3.19
N TRP A 87 10.32 -7.48 -2.14
CA TRP A 87 8.96 -7.53 -1.63
C TRP A 87 7.99 -6.88 -2.62
N VAL A 88 6.75 -7.36 -2.68
CA VAL A 88 5.69 -6.76 -3.51
C VAL A 88 4.42 -6.59 -2.71
N VAL A 89 3.85 -5.39 -2.75
CA VAL A 89 2.52 -5.05 -2.23
C VAL A 89 1.59 -4.81 -3.42
N LEU A 90 0.73 -5.78 -3.71
CA LEU A 90 -0.12 -5.83 -4.91
C LEU A 90 -1.58 -5.54 -4.57
N GLY A 91 -2.13 -4.45 -5.10
CA GLY A 91 -3.54 -4.09 -5.00
C GLY A 91 -4.43 -4.90 -5.94
N CYS A 92 -5.50 -5.49 -5.41
CA CYS A 92 -6.46 -6.27 -6.20
C CYS A 92 -7.80 -6.44 -5.48
N THR A 93 -8.81 -6.89 -6.20
CA THR A 93 -10.02 -7.47 -5.63
C THR A 93 -9.78 -8.95 -5.31
N ARG A 94 -9.83 -9.32 -4.03
CA ARG A 94 -9.62 -10.69 -3.53
C ARG A 94 -10.96 -11.40 -3.33
N ARG A 95 -11.05 -12.63 -3.80
CA ARG A 95 -12.19 -13.54 -3.56
C ARG A 95 -12.04 -14.25 -2.22
N ALA A 96 -13.14 -14.32 -1.47
CA ALA A 96 -13.27 -15.16 -0.27
C ALA A 96 -14.69 -15.71 -0.15
N PRO A 97 -14.94 -16.69 0.75
CA PRO A 97 -16.28 -17.25 0.95
C PRO A 97 -17.35 -16.20 1.32
N GLU A 98 -16.96 -15.16 2.05
CA GLU A 98 -17.83 -14.09 2.53
C GLU A 98 -18.14 -13.05 1.44
N GLY A 99 -17.36 -13.02 0.34
CA GLY A 99 -17.52 -12.08 -0.76
C GLY A 99 -16.19 -11.56 -1.33
N ALA A 100 -16.23 -10.38 -1.91
CA ALA A 100 -15.06 -9.70 -2.46
C ALA A 100 -14.47 -8.72 -1.45
N TYR A 101 -13.15 -8.64 -1.39
CA TYR A 101 -12.40 -7.66 -0.58
C TYR A 101 -11.51 -6.77 -1.44
N ASN A 102 -11.41 -5.50 -1.09
CA ASN A 102 -10.38 -4.62 -1.60
C ASN A 102 -9.09 -4.90 -0.82
N THR A 103 -8.10 -5.48 -1.48
CA THR A 103 -6.98 -6.15 -0.81
C THR A 103 -5.63 -5.68 -1.34
N ALA A 104 -4.65 -5.61 -0.46
CA ALA A 104 -3.23 -5.57 -0.78
C ALA A 104 -2.60 -6.92 -0.40
N LEU A 105 -2.16 -7.69 -1.40
CA LEU A 105 -1.43 -8.94 -1.22
C LEU A 105 0.05 -8.65 -0.98
N ILE A 106 0.71 -9.41 -0.10
CA ILE A 106 2.08 -9.16 0.30
C ILE A 106 2.94 -10.39 0.00
N TYR A 107 3.90 -10.21 -0.93
CA TYR A 107 4.89 -11.23 -1.30
C TYR A 107 6.24 -10.85 -0.75
N ASP A 108 6.95 -11.82 -0.18
CA ASP A 108 8.33 -11.66 0.30
C ASP A 108 9.37 -11.78 -0.82
N ARG A 109 10.65 -11.65 -0.46
CA ARG A 109 11.78 -11.78 -1.40
C ARG A 109 11.94 -13.18 -2.01
N ALA A 110 11.29 -14.21 -1.46
CA ALA A 110 11.24 -15.54 -2.04
C ALA A 110 10.05 -15.75 -2.97
N GLY A 111 9.17 -14.75 -3.09
CA GLY A 111 7.92 -14.85 -3.82
C GLY A 111 6.82 -15.57 -3.05
N THR A 112 6.96 -15.73 -1.74
CA THR A 112 5.95 -16.36 -0.89
C THR A 112 4.88 -15.34 -0.54
N LEU A 113 3.60 -15.69 -0.69
CA LEU A 113 2.49 -14.91 -0.15
C LEU A 113 2.53 -15.03 1.38
N VAL A 114 3.02 -13.99 2.05
CA VAL A 114 3.14 -13.97 3.53
C VAL A 114 1.89 -13.46 4.23
N GLY A 115 0.94 -12.90 3.49
CA GLY A 115 -0.32 -12.43 3.99
C GLY A 115 -0.94 -11.35 3.10
N TRP A 116 -1.96 -10.71 3.64
CA TRP A 116 -2.66 -9.61 2.95
C TRP A 116 -3.28 -8.64 3.96
N TYR A 117 -3.62 -7.46 3.47
CA TYR A 117 -4.43 -6.50 4.17
C TYR A 117 -5.73 -6.27 3.38
N ASP A 118 -6.88 -6.49 4.00
CA ASP A 118 -8.18 -6.14 3.48
C ASP A 118 -8.61 -4.77 4.03
N LYS A 119 -9.04 -3.87 3.14
CA LYS A 119 -9.43 -2.50 3.49
C LYS A 119 -10.50 -2.49 4.56
N THR A 120 -10.22 -1.82 5.68
CA THR A 120 -11.13 -1.78 6.83
C THR A 120 -12.20 -0.71 6.71
N HIS A 121 -11.87 0.44 6.09
CA HIS A 121 -12.81 1.56 5.96
C HIS A 121 -13.37 1.62 4.54
N VAL A 122 -14.46 0.90 4.32
CA VAL A 122 -15.21 0.89 3.06
C VAL A 122 -16.18 2.06 3.00
N GLN A 123 -16.10 2.89 1.95
CA GLN A 123 -16.92 4.10 1.76
C GLN A 123 -17.52 4.14 0.37
N THR A 124 -18.69 4.76 0.23
CA THR A 124 -19.33 5.01 -1.05
C THR A 124 -19.40 3.77 -1.96
N HIS A 125 -18.68 3.77 -3.08
CA HIS A 125 -18.62 2.64 -4.01
C HIS A 125 -17.95 1.39 -3.41
N ASP A 126 -17.13 1.54 -2.38
CA ASP A 126 -16.51 0.40 -1.68
C ASP A 126 -17.51 -0.43 -0.84
N HIS A 127 -18.73 0.03 -0.63
CA HIS A 127 -19.77 -0.80 0.01
C HIS A 127 -20.12 -2.08 -0.77
N LYS A 128 -19.57 -2.25 -1.97
CA LYS A 128 -19.60 -3.49 -2.74
C LYS A 128 -18.69 -4.57 -2.16
N TYR A 129 -17.65 -4.18 -1.44
CA TYR A 129 -16.72 -5.06 -0.73
C TYR A 129 -17.18 -5.41 0.67
N VAL A 130 -16.65 -6.52 1.17
CA VAL A 130 -16.67 -6.86 2.59
C VAL A 130 -15.55 -6.07 3.29
N PRO A 131 -15.81 -5.38 4.40
CA PRO A 131 -14.76 -4.69 5.13
C PRO A 131 -13.80 -5.68 5.80
N GLY A 132 -12.50 -5.33 5.82
CA GLY A 132 -11.51 -6.04 6.61
C GLY A 132 -11.73 -5.84 8.12
N GLU A 133 -11.22 -6.77 8.93
CA GLU A 133 -11.44 -6.77 10.39
C GLU A 133 -10.16 -6.51 11.20
N ALA A 134 -9.02 -6.31 10.55
CA ALA A 134 -7.74 -6.20 11.23
C ALA A 134 -6.81 -5.16 10.60
N LEU A 135 -5.92 -4.62 11.41
CA LEU A 135 -4.78 -3.79 11.02
C LEU A 135 -3.49 -4.57 11.32
N PRO A 136 -3.08 -5.53 10.47
CA PRO A 136 -1.86 -6.30 10.67
C PRO A 136 -0.62 -5.46 10.38
N VAL A 137 0.50 -5.88 10.98
CA VAL A 137 1.85 -5.50 10.56
C VAL A 137 2.58 -6.72 10.05
N PHE A 138 3.58 -6.51 9.22
CA PHE A 138 4.36 -7.56 8.58
C PHE A 138 5.83 -7.37 8.90
N ASP A 139 6.50 -8.43 9.33
CA ASP A 139 7.92 -8.41 9.59
C ASP A 139 8.68 -8.78 8.31
N SER A 140 9.62 -7.92 7.94
CA SER A 140 10.51 -8.14 6.81
C SER A 140 11.97 -8.10 7.25
N ASP A 141 12.87 -8.45 6.34
CA ASP A 141 14.31 -8.35 6.55
C ASP A 141 14.82 -6.91 6.70
N PHE A 142 14.04 -5.91 6.25
CA PHE A 142 14.39 -4.50 6.38
C PHE A 142 13.67 -3.80 7.56
N SER A 143 12.47 -4.20 7.94
CA SER A 143 11.71 -3.63 9.07
C SER A 143 10.35 -4.28 9.23
N THR A 144 9.68 -4.00 10.35
CA THR A 144 8.24 -4.14 10.47
C THR A 144 7.56 -3.01 9.67
N PHE A 145 6.58 -3.36 8.83
CA PHE A 145 5.80 -2.40 8.04
C PHE A 145 4.30 -2.64 8.19
N GLY A 146 3.53 -1.62 7.90
CA GLY A 146 2.07 -1.69 7.83
C GLY A 146 1.56 -1.46 6.42
N VAL A 147 0.28 -1.79 6.19
CA VAL A 147 -0.44 -1.43 4.97
C VAL A 147 -1.74 -0.76 5.35
N MET A 148 -2.11 0.27 4.61
CA MET A 148 -3.43 0.89 4.62
C MET A 148 -3.87 1.16 3.18
N ILE A 149 -5.16 1.11 2.89
CA ILE A 149 -5.66 1.33 1.54
C ILE A 149 -6.51 2.60 1.48
N CYS A 150 -6.07 3.55 0.67
CA CYS A 150 -6.82 4.74 0.24
C CYS A 150 -7.55 5.47 1.39
N ALA A 151 -8.85 5.23 1.56
CA ALA A 151 -9.69 5.91 2.56
C ALA A 151 -9.23 5.71 4.01
N ASP A 152 -8.54 4.61 4.32
CA ASP A 152 -8.03 4.32 5.67
C ASP A 152 -7.20 5.48 6.25
N ARG A 153 -6.49 6.24 5.40
CA ARG A 153 -5.69 7.40 5.81
C ARG A 153 -6.48 8.52 6.47
N ARG A 154 -7.79 8.54 6.28
CA ARG A 154 -8.67 9.58 6.86
C ARG A 154 -8.80 9.43 8.37
N TRP A 155 -8.64 8.22 8.88
CA TRP A 155 -8.72 7.92 10.31
C TRP A 155 -7.30 7.87 10.90
N PRO A 156 -6.97 8.79 11.84
CA PRO A 156 -5.66 8.81 12.48
C PRO A 156 -5.37 7.51 13.23
N GLU A 157 -6.39 6.83 13.71
CA GLU A 157 -6.31 5.55 14.42
C GLU A 157 -5.64 4.47 13.57
N THR A 158 -5.87 4.45 12.26
CA THR A 158 -5.26 3.45 11.36
C THR A 158 -3.74 3.55 11.40
N VAL A 159 -3.19 4.71 11.09
CA VAL A 159 -1.74 4.92 11.06
C VAL A 159 -1.14 4.79 12.45
N ARG A 160 -1.81 5.36 13.46
CA ARG A 160 -1.38 5.26 14.85
C ARG A 160 -1.31 3.81 15.33
N THR A 161 -2.31 3.00 15.03
CA THR A 161 -2.34 1.58 15.42
C THR A 161 -1.19 0.81 14.78
N LEU A 162 -0.95 1.00 13.48
CA LEU A 162 0.17 0.35 12.78
C LEU A 162 1.52 0.78 13.37
N ALA A 163 1.70 2.07 13.66
CA ALA A 163 2.91 2.59 14.29
C ALA A 163 3.16 2.02 15.69
N LEU A 164 2.10 1.90 16.51
CA LEU A 164 2.17 1.29 17.85
C LEU A 164 2.45 -0.21 17.80
N LYS A 165 2.08 -0.90 16.73
CA LYS A 165 2.45 -2.29 16.46
C LYS A 165 3.87 -2.46 15.91
N GLY A 166 4.62 -1.37 15.79
CA GLY A 166 6.03 -1.40 15.41
C GLY A 166 6.34 -0.99 13.97
N ALA A 167 5.33 -0.69 13.15
CA ALA A 167 5.58 -0.26 11.78
C ALA A 167 6.47 0.98 11.73
N ARG A 168 7.49 0.96 10.86
CA ARG A 168 8.40 2.08 10.58
C ARG A 168 8.09 2.74 9.24
N VAL A 169 7.50 1.98 8.35
CA VAL A 169 6.96 2.44 7.07
C VAL A 169 5.57 1.84 6.87
N ILE A 170 4.68 2.61 6.27
CA ILE A 170 3.32 2.19 5.89
C ILE A 170 3.19 2.36 4.39
N PHE A 171 2.87 1.28 3.70
CA PHE A 171 2.57 1.29 2.28
C PHE A 171 1.08 1.60 2.07
N SER A 172 0.78 2.55 1.19
CA SER A 172 -0.58 3.05 1.00
C SER A 172 -1.02 2.98 -0.46
N PRO A 173 -1.39 1.78 -0.96
CA PRO A 173 -2.10 1.66 -2.23
C PRO A 173 -3.33 2.57 -2.27
N THR A 174 -3.45 3.39 -3.31
CA THR A 174 -4.52 4.39 -3.40
C THR A 174 -4.97 4.58 -4.85
N TYR A 175 -6.24 4.91 -5.06
CA TYR A 175 -6.78 5.32 -6.36
C TYR A 175 -7.55 6.65 -6.28
N GLY A 176 -7.92 7.08 -5.08
CA GLY A 176 -8.76 8.25 -4.84
C GLY A 176 -7.98 9.56 -4.73
N MET A 177 -8.48 10.47 -3.93
CA MET A 177 -7.94 11.83 -3.74
C MET A 177 -6.41 11.88 -3.59
N HIS A 178 -5.76 12.72 -4.42
CA HIS A 178 -4.31 12.97 -4.42
C HIS A 178 -3.99 14.48 -4.55
N ASP A 179 -4.92 15.34 -4.13
CA ASP A 179 -4.78 16.80 -4.12
C ASP A 179 -3.97 17.32 -2.91
N GLU A 180 -3.86 18.63 -2.76
CA GLU A 180 -3.17 19.31 -1.65
C GLU A 180 -3.69 18.87 -0.27
N ARG A 181 -4.97 18.56 -0.14
CA ARG A 181 -5.52 18.03 1.14
C ARG A 181 -4.94 16.67 1.46
N ASN A 182 -4.73 15.82 0.43
CA ASN A 182 -4.08 14.54 0.63
C ASN A 182 -2.65 14.72 1.12
N LEU A 183 -1.89 15.64 0.53
CA LEU A 183 -0.55 15.97 0.97
C LEU A 183 -0.51 16.33 2.46
N HIS A 184 -1.37 17.26 2.88
CA HIS A 184 -1.45 17.67 4.29
C HIS A 184 -1.84 16.51 5.22
N VAL A 185 -2.76 15.64 4.79
CA VAL A 185 -3.13 14.44 5.55
C VAL A 185 -1.92 13.51 5.67
N MET A 186 -1.20 13.22 4.59
CA MET A 186 -0.04 12.32 4.62
C MET A 186 1.08 12.87 5.52
N GLN A 187 1.42 14.13 5.39
CA GLN A 187 2.41 14.79 6.25
C GLN A 187 2.01 14.72 7.72
N THR A 188 0.75 15.01 8.04
CA THR A 188 0.24 14.96 9.43
C THR A 188 0.31 13.54 9.98
N ARG A 189 -0.16 12.52 9.22
CA ARG A 189 -0.14 11.11 9.64
C ARG A 189 1.27 10.61 9.88
N SER A 190 2.22 10.96 9.00
CA SER A 190 3.63 10.62 9.17
C SER A 190 4.23 11.27 10.41
N TYR A 191 4.00 12.56 10.59
CA TYR A 191 4.52 13.34 11.72
C TYR A 191 3.97 12.84 13.07
N GLU A 192 2.66 12.76 13.22
CA GLU A 192 2.04 12.39 14.50
C GLU A 192 2.31 10.94 14.91
N SER A 193 2.60 10.06 13.93
CA SER A 193 2.83 8.62 14.17
C SER A 193 4.28 8.21 13.99
N GLU A 194 5.17 9.16 13.65
CA GLU A 194 6.62 8.95 13.54
C GLU A 194 6.97 7.78 12.61
N VAL A 195 6.39 7.78 11.40
CA VAL A 195 6.56 6.75 10.37
C VAL A 195 6.79 7.36 9.00
N PHE A 196 7.40 6.59 8.09
CA PHE A 196 7.29 6.89 6.67
C PHE A 196 5.93 6.40 6.15
N ILE A 197 5.35 7.14 5.20
CA ILE A 197 4.18 6.68 4.42
C ILE A 197 4.52 6.78 2.94
N ALA A 198 4.44 5.66 2.24
CA ALA A 198 4.58 5.59 0.78
C ALA A 198 3.19 5.48 0.15
N PHE A 199 2.63 6.63 -0.20
CA PHE A 199 1.36 6.78 -0.88
C PHE A 199 1.55 6.53 -2.37
N THR A 200 0.91 5.49 -2.90
CA THR A 200 1.05 5.04 -4.29
C THR A 200 -0.28 5.13 -5.01
N HIS A 201 -0.38 6.11 -5.89
CA HIS A 201 -1.54 6.41 -6.74
C HIS A 201 -1.13 6.34 -8.21
N PRO A 202 -2.02 5.97 -9.16
CA PRO A 202 -1.65 5.95 -10.59
C PRO A 202 -1.08 7.27 -11.11
N GLY A 203 -1.55 8.40 -10.59
CA GLY A 203 -1.10 9.76 -10.98
C GLY A 203 -0.04 10.35 -10.05
N GLN A 204 0.24 9.76 -8.87
CA GLN A 204 1.18 10.36 -7.91
C GLN A 204 1.95 9.31 -7.12
N ALA A 205 3.25 9.46 -7.01
CA ALA A 205 4.10 8.75 -6.06
C ALA A 205 4.55 9.75 -4.99
N LEU A 206 3.98 9.65 -3.78
CA LEU A 206 4.30 10.53 -2.66
C LEU A 206 4.90 9.71 -1.52
N ILE A 207 6.03 10.15 -0.96
CA ILE A 207 6.57 9.62 0.29
C ILE A 207 6.71 10.76 1.28
N THR A 208 6.09 10.60 2.46
CA THR A 208 6.24 11.52 3.59
C THR A 208 7.02 10.83 4.72
N GLY A 209 7.82 11.61 5.43
CA GLY A 209 8.73 11.11 6.47
C GLY A 209 8.26 11.42 7.89
N PRO A 210 8.95 10.85 8.91
CA PRO A 210 8.52 10.86 10.30
C PRO A 210 8.53 12.25 10.97
N ARG A 211 9.03 13.30 10.29
CA ARG A 211 8.94 14.69 10.73
C ARG A 211 7.88 15.49 9.95
N GLY A 212 7.07 14.82 9.11
CA GLY A 212 6.10 15.45 8.22
C GLY A 212 6.71 16.02 6.93
N GLU A 213 7.99 15.75 6.67
CA GLU A 213 8.66 16.18 5.46
C GLU A 213 8.20 15.41 4.22
N VAL A 214 8.25 16.04 3.07
CA VAL A 214 8.07 15.39 1.78
C VAL A 214 9.42 14.85 1.31
N VAL A 215 9.52 13.54 1.16
CA VAL A 215 10.73 12.84 0.69
C VAL A 215 10.70 12.69 -0.83
N CYS A 216 9.53 12.40 -1.36
CA CYS A 216 9.27 12.27 -2.79
C CYS A 216 7.86 12.77 -3.10
N ASP A 217 7.70 13.47 -4.20
CA ASP A 217 6.41 13.83 -4.77
C ASP A 217 6.55 13.91 -6.29
N GLU A 218 6.05 12.89 -7.00
CA GLU A 218 6.18 12.77 -8.46
C GLU A 218 4.80 12.59 -9.10
N GLU A 219 4.36 13.60 -9.86
CA GLU A 219 3.04 13.64 -10.49
C GLU A 219 3.08 13.59 -12.02
N ARG A 220 4.27 13.60 -12.66
CA ARG A 220 4.37 13.60 -14.12
C ARG A 220 3.70 12.38 -14.73
N GLU A 221 2.85 12.60 -15.74
CA GLU A 221 2.07 11.55 -16.39
C GLU A 221 2.90 10.57 -17.22
N ASP A 222 4.06 11.01 -17.73
CA ASP A 222 4.98 10.19 -18.53
C ASP A 222 5.86 9.23 -17.69
N VAL A 223 5.77 9.31 -16.35
CA VAL A 223 6.52 8.46 -15.44
C VAL A 223 5.66 7.29 -14.98
N ARG A 224 6.07 6.06 -15.33
CA ARG A 224 5.35 4.84 -15.00
C ARG A 224 5.72 4.23 -13.65
N SER A 225 6.87 4.60 -13.11
CA SER A 225 7.35 4.15 -11.80
C SER A 225 8.32 5.15 -11.19
N VAL A 226 8.36 5.22 -9.87
CA VAL A 226 9.28 6.08 -9.12
C VAL A 226 10.04 5.23 -8.12
N ILE A 227 11.36 5.36 -8.10
CA ILE A 227 12.23 4.66 -7.15
C ILE A 227 12.80 5.69 -6.19
N THR A 228 12.55 5.50 -4.90
CA THR A 228 13.01 6.41 -3.85
C THR A 228 13.80 5.65 -2.79
N GLU A 229 14.95 6.18 -2.39
CA GLU A 229 15.71 5.69 -1.24
C GLU A 229 15.21 6.34 0.06
N VAL A 230 14.96 5.52 1.07
CA VAL A 230 14.43 5.94 2.37
C VAL A 230 15.31 5.38 3.49
N ASP A 231 15.88 6.25 4.35
CA ASP A 231 16.62 5.80 5.54
C ASP A 231 15.68 5.57 6.72
N LEU A 232 15.28 4.32 6.94
CA LEU A 232 14.44 3.94 8.07
C LEU A 232 15.05 4.27 9.45
N GLY A 233 16.36 4.56 9.52
CA GLY A 233 17.03 5.04 10.72
C GLY A 233 16.49 6.38 11.24
N GLU A 234 15.86 7.20 10.36
CA GLU A 234 15.20 8.44 10.79
C GLU A 234 14.06 8.17 11.77
N VAL A 235 13.32 7.07 11.62
CA VAL A 235 12.26 6.68 12.55
C VAL A 235 12.82 6.48 13.95
N ASP A 236 13.96 5.79 14.08
CA ASP A 236 14.59 5.58 15.38
C ASP A 236 15.06 6.91 15.99
N ARG A 237 15.66 7.78 15.17
CA ARG A 237 16.13 9.10 15.62
C ARG A 237 14.97 9.96 16.14
N VAL A 238 13.81 9.91 15.49
CA VAL A 238 12.62 10.65 15.93
C VAL A 238 12.04 10.03 17.19
N ARG A 239 11.81 8.71 17.23
CA ARG A 239 11.19 8.00 18.36
C ARG A 239 12.05 8.00 19.63
N THR A 240 13.36 8.21 19.52
CA THR A 240 14.29 8.36 20.66
C THR A 240 14.65 9.81 20.97
N GLY A 241 14.24 10.74 20.13
CA GLY A 241 14.52 12.17 20.25
C GLY A 241 13.78 12.86 21.42
N PRO A 242 14.04 14.15 21.66
CA PRO A 242 13.48 14.87 22.81
C PRO A 242 11.96 15.12 22.72
N SER A 243 11.35 14.98 21.56
CA SER A 243 9.92 15.24 21.31
C SER A 243 9.24 14.05 20.63
N ALA A 244 9.50 12.85 21.13
CA ALA A 244 8.98 11.61 20.55
C ALA A 244 7.49 11.42 20.92
N HIS A 245 6.60 11.50 19.94
CA HIS A 245 5.15 11.45 20.14
C HIS A 245 4.67 10.09 20.65
N LEU A 246 5.19 9.00 20.05
CA LEU A 246 4.78 7.64 20.45
C LEU A 246 5.25 7.30 21.86
N ARG A 247 6.47 7.68 22.23
CA ARG A 247 7.03 7.43 23.57
C ARG A 247 6.31 8.24 24.65
N ASP A 248 6.05 9.52 24.37
CA ASP A 248 5.51 10.46 25.35
C ASP A 248 3.97 10.44 25.40
N ARG A 249 3.35 9.54 24.63
CA ARG A 249 1.90 9.35 24.57
C ARG A 249 1.37 8.87 25.94
N ARG A 250 0.30 9.50 26.41
CA ARG A 250 -0.45 9.12 27.62
C ARG A 250 -1.45 8.02 27.28
N ALA A 251 -0.97 6.77 27.13
CA ALA A 251 -1.80 5.62 26.73
C ALA A 251 -3.01 5.43 27.66
N ASP A 252 -2.80 5.68 28.95
CA ASP A 252 -3.82 5.60 30.02
C ASP A 252 -5.06 6.50 29.77
N LEU A 253 -4.95 7.51 28.91
CA LEU A 253 -6.07 8.41 28.57
C LEU A 253 -6.88 7.97 27.35
N TYR A 254 -6.41 6.96 26.60
CA TYR A 254 -6.98 6.58 25.29
C TYR A 254 -7.51 5.13 25.27
N GLU A 255 -7.38 4.42 26.38
CA GLU A 255 -7.98 3.11 26.59
C GLU A 255 -9.39 3.33 27.10
N GLY A 256 -10.38 3.27 26.19
CA GLY A 256 -11.80 3.41 26.48
C GLY A 256 -12.60 2.23 25.99
#